data_59c184f93f2006db799a0e9b353e0f07
#
_entry.id   59c184f93f2006db799a0e9b353e0f07
#
_cell.length_a   1.000
_cell.length_b   1.000
_cell.length_c   1.000
_cell.angle_alpha   90.00
_cell.angle_beta   90.00
_cell.angle_gamma   90.00
#
_symmetry.space_group_name_H-M   'P 1'
#
loop_
_entity.id
_entity.type
_entity.pdbx_description
1 polymer ?
#
loop_
_entity_poly.entity_id
_entity_poly.type
_entity_poly.pdbx_seq_one_letter_code
_entity_poly.pdbx_strand_id
1 'polypeptide(L)'
;MESSNQFLGTERIGKLMQKYAIPCIISLLVGALYNIVDQIFIANASYLGSYGNAANTVVFPLTLVALAIAVMIGDGCCAFVSISLGQNEVPKAKRSVGNAVVMCMVSSTVLAALYLIFADTILAMFGGTVNAETYHHSQEYFFYITLGVPFYMFGQAMNPIIRADGNPRFAMVSTLAGAALNIILDPIFIFSFRWGMMGAAVATVIGQLVTAALAVWYLLHMKIIRPEKGDYRLKGSIRGRTLTLGMTSFLSQISLVAAMAAINNMIRKYGALDAVFGQEQYAQIPMAVVGIVMKFFQIVISIVVGMAAGCIPVVGFNMGAKKPTRVKELFTKLLLAEATVGAVALVLVELLPRQLIALFGAANESVYYTDFAVKSFRIYLCMIILACVNKACFIFLQAMGKAAESTALSMVREVVFGVGFALLLPRFFGLDGVLYSMPMSDILTFLIAGYLICKTYRELSTKGEV
;
A
#
# COMPACT_ATOMS: atom_id res chain seq x y z
N MET A 1 -23.86 -24.94 15.77
CA MET A 1 -23.53 -23.53 15.78
C MET A 1 -23.17 -23.13 14.34
N GLU A 2 -24.05 -22.40 13.69
CA GLU A 2 -23.77 -21.88 12.35
C GLU A 2 -22.54 -21.03 12.40
N SER A 3 -21.62 -21.29 11.48
CA SER A 3 -20.42 -20.45 11.35
C SER A 3 -20.87 -19.02 11.08
N SER A 4 -20.47 -18.07 11.91
CA SER A 4 -20.98 -16.71 11.91
C SER A 4 -20.67 -15.91 10.62
N ASN A 5 -19.92 -16.49 9.67
CA ASN A 5 -19.62 -15.91 8.36
C ASN A 5 -20.55 -16.34 7.22
N GLN A 6 -21.60 -17.12 7.48
CA GLN A 6 -22.55 -17.50 6.44
C GLN A 6 -23.26 -16.29 5.80
N PHE A 7 -23.38 -15.18 6.54
CA PHE A 7 -23.93 -13.93 6.02
C PHE A 7 -23.17 -13.40 4.77
N LEU A 8 -21.89 -13.73 4.61
CA LEU A 8 -21.10 -13.37 3.42
C LEU A 8 -21.66 -14.00 2.14
N GLY A 9 -22.31 -15.15 2.26
CA GLY A 9 -22.94 -15.86 1.15
C GLY A 9 -24.42 -15.57 0.94
N THR A 10 -25.05 -14.76 1.81
CA THR A 10 -26.51 -14.54 1.79
C THR A 10 -26.93 -13.08 1.80
N GLU A 11 -26.18 -12.21 2.44
CA GLU A 11 -26.51 -10.79 2.54
C GLU A 11 -26.33 -10.06 1.18
N ARG A 12 -27.03 -8.95 1.01
CA ARG A 12 -26.94 -8.14 -0.24
C ARG A 12 -25.49 -7.70 -0.47
N ILE A 13 -25.02 -7.88 -1.71
CA ILE A 13 -23.64 -7.58 -2.11
C ILE A 13 -23.24 -6.12 -1.81
N GLY A 14 -24.09 -5.15 -2.13
CA GLY A 14 -23.79 -3.73 -1.87
C GLY A 14 -23.60 -3.43 -0.38
N LYS A 15 -24.38 -4.07 0.49
CA LYS A 15 -24.26 -3.92 1.95
C LYS A 15 -22.96 -4.56 2.48
N LEU A 16 -22.60 -5.73 1.96
CA LEU A 16 -21.36 -6.41 2.30
C LEU A 16 -20.13 -5.59 1.86
N MET A 17 -20.16 -5.04 0.64
CA MET A 17 -19.08 -4.18 0.14
C MET A 17 -18.91 -2.96 1.04
N GLN A 18 -19.97 -2.27 1.42
CA GLN A 18 -19.87 -1.13 2.34
C GLN A 18 -19.30 -1.55 3.70
N LYS A 19 -19.78 -2.65 4.25
CA LYS A 19 -19.33 -3.16 5.57
C LYS A 19 -17.84 -3.48 5.62
N TYR A 20 -17.27 -3.98 4.52
CA TYR A 20 -15.87 -4.39 4.44
C TYR A 20 -14.95 -3.35 3.79
N ALA A 21 -15.42 -2.67 2.76
CA ALA A 21 -14.61 -1.70 2.03
C ALA A 21 -14.40 -0.40 2.82
N ILE A 22 -15.44 0.17 3.42
CA ILE A 22 -15.34 1.46 4.13
C ILE A 22 -14.31 1.43 5.27
N PRO A 23 -14.34 0.45 6.19
CA PRO A 23 -13.31 0.37 7.23
C PRO A 23 -11.90 0.23 6.68
N CYS A 24 -11.71 -0.55 5.62
CA CYS A 24 -10.41 -0.74 4.98
C CYS A 24 -9.91 0.55 4.31
N ILE A 25 -10.78 1.26 3.60
CA ILE A 25 -10.46 2.56 3.01
C ILE A 25 -10.01 3.55 4.08
N ILE A 26 -10.75 3.64 5.18
CA ILE A 26 -10.42 4.54 6.29
C ILE A 26 -9.05 4.18 6.89
N SER A 27 -8.79 2.89 7.11
CA SER A 27 -7.50 2.43 7.64
C SER A 27 -6.32 2.85 6.74
N LEU A 28 -6.44 2.66 5.44
CA LEU A 28 -5.37 2.99 4.49
C LEU A 28 -5.21 4.49 4.30
N LEU A 29 -6.30 5.26 4.24
CA LEU A 29 -6.25 6.72 4.17
C LEU A 29 -5.59 7.31 5.41
N VAL A 30 -5.98 6.87 6.59
CA VAL A 30 -5.38 7.35 7.84
C VAL A 30 -3.90 6.97 7.88
N GLY A 31 -3.53 5.77 7.44
CA GLY A 31 -2.14 5.37 7.32
C GLY A 31 -1.31 6.27 6.39
N ALA A 32 -1.87 6.67 5.26
CA ALA A 32 -1.21 7.60 4.33
C ALA A 32 -1.12 9.02 4.93
N LEU A 33 -2.18 9.49 5.57
CA LEU A 33 -2.24 10.84 6.14
C LEU A 33 -1.32 11.00 7.36
N TYR A 34 -1.25 10.02 8.26
CA TYR A 34 -0.38 10.16 9.43
C TYR A 34 1.11 10.23 9.05
N ASN A 35 1.52 9.51 8.01
CA ASN A 35 2.88 9.63 7.49
C ASN A 35 3.21 11.05 6.99
N ILE A 36 2.24 11.71 6.37
CA ILE A 36 2.38 13.11 5.93
C ILE A 36 2.46 14.03 7.15
N VAL A 37 1.63 13.82 8.16
CA VAL A 37 1.62 14.60 9.40
C VAL A 37 2.94 14.46 10.16
N ASP A 38 3.47 13.25 10.27
CA ASP A 38 4.78 12.98 10.88
C ASP A 38 5.90 13.77 10.17
N GLN A 39 5.93 13.74 8.84
CA GLN A 39 6.87 14.54 8.05
C GLN A 39 6.72 16.04 8.30
N ILE A 40 5.49 16.53 8.45
CA ILE A 40 5.22 17.95 8.76
C ILE A 40 5.80 18.33 10.13
N PHE A 41 5.62 17.49 11.14
CA PHE A 41 6.19 17.73 12.47
C PHE A 41 7.72 17.76 12.44
N ILE A 42 8.35 16.81 11.77
CA ILE A 42 9.81 16.78 11.60
C ILE A 42 10.31 18.02 10.87
N ALA A 43 9.65 18.42 9.79
CA ALA A 43 10.02 19.59 8.99
C ALA A 43 9.91 20.91 9.76
N ASN A 44 8.95 21.02 10.71
CA ASN A 44 8.76 22.20 11.52
C ASN A 44 9.62 22.24 12.79
N ALA A 45 10.38 21.19 13.08
CA ALA A 45 11.34 21.18 14.17
C ALA A 45 12.61 21.94 13.77
N SER A 46 12.71 23.20 14.17
CA SER A 46 13.78 24.10 13.76
C SER A 46 15.20 23.60 14.10
N TYR A 47 15.34 22.85 15.19
CA TYR A 47 16.63 22.28 15.62
C TYR A 47 17.06 21.04 14.81
N LEU A 48 16.14 20.38 14.08
CA LEU A 48 16.45 19.30 13.15
C LEU A 48 16.80 19.83 11.75
N GLY A 49 16.22 20.94 11.38
CA GLY A 49 16.38 21.53 10.05
C GLY A 49 15.92 20.61 8.93
N SER A 50 16.50 20.76 7.76
CA SER A 50 16.25 19.89 6.60
C SER A 50 16.83 18.47 6.76
N TYR A 51 17.76 18.28 7.68
CA TYR A 51 18.43 17.00 7.91
C TYR A 51 17.50 15.93 8.47
N GLY A 52 16.53 16.31 9.31
CA GLY A 52 15.51 15.41 9.81
C GLY A 52 14.62 14.85 8.71
N ASN A 53 14.17 15.72 7.82
CA ASN A 53 13.37 15.32 6.66
C ASN A 53 14.16 14.44 5.67
N ALA A 54 15.43 14.76 5.44
CA ALA A 54 16.30 13.94 4.63
C ALA A 54 16.50 12.54 5.22
N ALA A 55 16.70 12.45 6.54
CA ALA A 55 16.81 11.17 7.24
C ALA A 55 15.54 10.33 7.12
N ASN A 56 14.37 10.94 7.29
CA ASN A 56 13.10 10.25 7.11
C ASN A 56 12.94 9.71 5.67
N THR A 57 13.33 10.48 4.67
CA THR A 57 13.31 10.08 3.26
C THR A 57 14.24 8.89 2.98
N VAL A 58 15.41 8.84 3.60
CA VAL A 58 16.36 7.71 3.49
C VAL A 58 15.78 6.42 4.07
N VAL A 59 15.11 6.51 5.22
CA VAL A 59 14.59 5.34 5.95
C VAL A 59 13.24 4.85 5.39
N PHE A 60 12.45 5.72 4.77
CA PHE A 60 11.11 5.38 4.28
C PHE A 60 11.05 4.15 3.36
N PRO A 61 11.93 3.95 2.37
CA PRO A 61 11.91 2.75 1.54
C PRO A 61 12.10 1.45 2.35
N LEU A 62 12.85 1.52 3.45
CA LEU A 62 13.09 0.36 4.31
C LEU A 62 11.83 -0.04 5.10
N THR A 63 10.99 0.91 5.45
CA THR A 63 9.68 0.63 6.05
C THR A 63 8.73 0.02 5.01
N LEU A 64 8.82 0.40 3.74
CA LEU A 64 8.04 -0.21 2.66
C LEU A 64 8.44 -1.67 2.40
N VAL A 65 9.69 -2.04 2.57
CA VAL A 65 10.13 -3.45 2.49
C VAL A 65 9.46 -4.27 3.58
N ALA A 66 9.46 -3.78 4.81
CA ALA A 66 8.78 -4.42 5.93
C ALA A 66 7.27 -4.57 5.66
N LEU A 67 6.63 -3.51 5.16
CA LEU A 67 5.23 -3.53 4.77
C LEU A 67 4.95 -4.55 3.66
N ALA A 68 5.80 -4.62 2.65
CA ALA A 68 5.65 -5.57 1.53
C ALA A 68 5.60 -7.03 2.01
N ILE A 69 6.49 -7.39 2.92
CA ILE A 69 6.52 -8.73 3.51
C ILE A 69 5.28 -8.98 4.37
N ALA A 70 4.90 -8.01 5.19
CA ALA A 70 3.73 -8.11 6.07
C ALA A 70 2.43 -8.29 5.29
N VAL A 71 2.19 -7.49 4.25
CA VAL A 71 0.97 -7.60 3.42
C VAL A 71 0.98 -8.84 2.54
N MET A 72 2.15 -9.33 2.12
CA MET A 72 2.25 -10.62 1.43
C MET A 72 1.68 -11.74 2.30
N ILE A 73 2.06 -11.79 3.56
CA ILE A 73 1.58 -12.79 4.50
C ILE A 73 0.11 -12.54 4.86
N GLY A 74 -0.26 -11.31 5.17
CA GLY A 74 -1.59 -10.93 5.63
C GLY A 74 -2.68 -11.08 4.56
N ASP A 75 -2.49 -10.49 3.40
CA ASP A 75 -3.46 -10.54 2.30
C ASP A 75 -3.54 -11.95 1.69
N GLY A 76 -2.39 -12.64 1.59
CA GLY A 76 -2.34 -14.03 1.16
C GLY A 76 -3.11 -14.96 2.09
N CYS A 77 -2.93 -14.80 3.40
CA CYS A 77 -3.68 -15.53 4.42
C CYS A 77 -5.17 -15.17 4.38
N CYS A 78 -5.51 -13.90 4.25
CA CYS A 78 -6.89 -13.44 4.15
C CYS A 78 -7.63 -14.10 2.98
N ALA A 79 -7.04 -14.12 1.80
CA ALA A 79 -7.60 -14.77 0.62
C ALA A 79 -7.77 -16.27 0.82
N PHE A 80 -6.74 -16.94 1.33
CA PHE A 80 -6.77 -18.38 1.57
C PHE A 80 -7.80 -18.79 2.62
N VAL A 81 -7.84 -18.07 3.74
CA VAL A 81 -8.82 -18.29 4.82
C VAL A 81 -10.24 -18.09 4.31
N SER A 82 -10.48 -17.01 3.57
CA SER A 82 -11.81 -16.69 3.07
C SER A 82 -12.35 -17.76 2.12
N ILE A 83 -11.52 -18.27 1.22
CA ILE A 83 -11.84 -19.38 0.33
C ILE A 83 -12.11 -20.65 1.14
N SER A 84 -11.25 -20.96 2.11
CA SER A 84 -11.40 -22.15 2.96
C SER A 84 -12.69 -22.11 3.80
N LEU A 85 -13.06 -20.96 4.33
CA LEU A 85 -14.34 -20.77 5.05
C LEU A 85 -15.55 -20.97 4.12
N GLY A 86 -15.47 -20.50 2.89
CA GLY A 86 -16.50 -20.74 1.88
C GLY A 86 -16.65 -22.22 1.53
N GLN A 87 -15.56 -22.99 1.58
CA GLN A 87 -15.54 -24.44 1.38
C GLN A 87 -15.95 -25.25 2.63
N ASN A 88 -16.30 -24.59 3.74
CA ASN A 88 -16.54 -25.20 5.05
C ASN A 88 -15.30 -25.94 5.63
N GLU A 89 -14.12 -25.59 5.21
CA GLU A 89 -12.85 -26.15 5.70
C GLU A 89 -12.26 -25.28 6.84
N VAL A 90 -12.98 -25.12 7.93
CA VAL A 90 -12.57 -24.30 9.08
C VAL A 90 -11.22 -24.73 9.68
N PRO A 91 -10.88 -26.02 9.85
CA PRO A 91 -9.56 -26.42 10.36
C PRO A 91 -8.41 -25.93 9.48
N LYS A 92 -8.59 -25.93 8.18
CA LYS A 92 -7.60 -25.43 7.21
C LYS A 92 -7.41 -23.92 7.32
N ALA A 93 -8.51 -23.16 7.52
CA ALA A 93 -8.47 -21.74 7.77
C ALA A 93 -7.72 -21.40 9.08
N LYS A 94 -8.02 -22.11 10.17
CA LYS A 94 -7.32 -21.93 11.46
C LYS A 94 -5.81 -22.18 11.33
N ARG A 95 -5.44 -23.23 10.62
CA ARG A 95 -4.02 -23.55 10.38
C ARG A 95 -3.33 -22.51 9.54
N SER A 96 -4.01 -21.93 8.55
CA SER A 96 -3.49 -20.83 7.76
C SER A 96 -3.18 -19.61 8.62
N VAL A 97 -4.06 -19.25 9.54
CA VAL A 97 -3.83 -18.14 10.49
C VAL A 97 -2.63 -18.43 11.40
N GLY A 98 -2.53 -19.63 11.97
CA GLY A 98 -1.39 -20.03 12.80
C GLY A 98 -0.07 -19.98 12.04
N ASN A 99 -0.06 -20.47 10.79
CA ASN A 99 1.12 -20.41 9.92
C ASN A 99 1.49 -18.97 9.57
N ALA A 100 0.51 -18.11 9.30
CA ALA A 100 0.74 -16.70 9.00
C ALA A 100 1.37 -15.97 10.18
N VAL A 101 0.89 -16.21 11.40
CA VAL A 101 1.49 -15.64 12.63
C VAL A 101 2.96 -16.05 12.76
N VAL A 102 3.26 -17.34 12.61
CA VAL A 102 4.65 -17.83 12.72
C VAL A 102 5.52 -17.25 11.61
N MET A 103 5.05 -17.25 10.36
CA MET A 103 5.79 -16.66 9.25
C MET A 103 6.08 -15.17 9.48
N CYS A 104 5.10 -14.44 9.98
CA CYS A 104 5.26 -13.02 10.30
C CYS A 104 6.30 -12.80 11.40
N MET A 105 6.24 -13.57 12.48
CA MET A 105 7.20 -13.48 13.59
C MET A 105 8.62 -13.80 13.13
N VAL A 106 8.79 -14.88 12.38
CA VAL A 106 10.12 -15.28 11.87
C VAL A 106 10.66 -14.25 10.88
N SER A 107 9.87 -13.84 9.87
CA SER A 107 10.32 -12.90 8.85
C SER A 107 10.62 -11.51 9.43
N SER A 108 9.81 -11.03 10.37
CA SER A 108 10.03 -9.73 11.02
C SER A 108 11.28 -9.73 11.91
N THR A 109 11.51 -10.81 12.64
CA THR A 109 12.73 -10.96 13.46
C THR A 109 13.98 -11.03 12.59
N VAL A 110 13.94 -11.80 11.51
CA VAL A 110 15.05 -11.88 10.54
C VAL A 110 15.31 -10.54 9.89
N LEU A 111 14.27 -9.84 9.46
CA LEU A 111 14.40 -8.52 8.84
C LEU A 111 14.97 -7.49 9.83
N ALA A 112 14.49 -7.45 11.07
CA ALA A 112 15.01 -6.58 12.11
C ALA A 112 16.49 -6.87 12.41
N ALA A 113 16.87 -8.14 12.49
CA ALA A 113 18.26 -8.55 12.68
C ALA A 113 19.16 -8.11 11.51
N LEU A 114 18.72 -8.30 10.28
CA LEU A 114 19.44 -7.84 9.08
C LEU A 114 19.58 -6.31 9.05
N TYR A 115 18.54 -5.59 9.42
CA TYR A 115 18.58 -4.13 9.50
C TYR A 115 19.56 -3.63 10.56
N LEU A 116 19.63 -4.28 11.73
CA LEU A 116 20.58 -3.91 12.78
C LEU A 116 22.02 -4.24 12.40
N ILE A 117 22.25 -5.42 11.81
CA ILE A 117 23.59 -5.88 11.44
C ILE A 117 24.17 -5.06 10.29
N PHE A 118 23.37 -4.80 9.27
CA PHE A 118 23.79 -4.11 8.04
C PHE A 118 23.32 -2.66 7.94
N ALA A 119 22.98 -2.02 9.06
CA ALA A 119 22.40 -0.68 9.10
C ALA A 119 23.23 0.33 8.30
N ASP A 120 24.53 0.39 8.52
CA ASP A 120 25.41 1.37 7.87
C ASP A 120 25.48 1.16 6.36
N THR A 121 25.60 -0.09 5.91
CA THR A 121 25.60 -0.43 4.49
C THR A 121 24.27 -0.10 3.83
N ILE A 122 23.17 -0.43 4.47
CA ILE A 122 21.82 -0.17 3.96
C ILE A 122 21.57 1.33 3.85
N LEU A 123 21.87 2.10 4.89
CA LEU A 123 21.68 3.56 4.88
C LEU A 123 22.55 4.24 3.82
N ALA A 124 23.78 3.78 3.62
CA ALA A 124 24.65 4.25 2.56
C ALA A 124 24.05 4.00 1.17
N MET A 125 23.47 2.83 0.94
CA MET A 125 22.82 2.48 -0.34
C MET A 125 21.62 3.39 -0.66
N PHE A 126 20.91 3.86 0.36
CA PHE A 126 19.73 4.72 0.20
C PHE A 126 20.05 6.23 0.31
N GLY A 127 21.31 6.59 0.27
CA GLY A 127 21.74 7.98 0.22
C GLY A 127 21.90 8.67 1.58
N GLY A 128 21.98 7.92 2.67
CA GLY A 128 22.18 8.46 4.03
C GLY A 128 23.53 9.16 4.22
N THR A 129 24.52 8.87 3.39
CA THR A 129 25.88 9.39 3.48
C THR A 129 26.13 10.73 2.75
N VAL A 130 25.06 11.43 2.36
CA VAL A 130 25.18 12.73 1.68
C VAL A 130 25.94 13.76 2.52
N ASN A 131 25.69 13.77 3.82
CA ASN A 131 26.45 14.55 4.80
C ASN A 131 26.40 13.88 6.18
N ALA A 132 27.29 14.29 7.09
CA ALA A 132 27.44 13.68 8.40
C ALA A 132 26.17 13.82 9.28
N GLU A 133 25.47 14.96 9.20
CA GLU A 133 24.27 15.19 10.02
C GLU A 133 23.08 14.35 9.54
N THR A 134 22.83 14.29 8.23
CA THR A 134 21.80 13.40 7.67
C THR A 134 22.08 11.94 8.02
N TYR A 135 23.34 11.53 7.96
CA TYR A 135 23.73 10.17 8.33
C TYR A 135 23.48 9.87 9.80
N HIS A 136 23.86 10.77 10.69
CA HIS A 136 23.61 10.64 12.13
C HIS A 136 22.11 10.53 12.44
N HIS A 137 21.30 11.42 11.89
CA HIS A 137 19.85 11.37 12.07
C HIS A 137 19.21 10.12 11.45
N SER A 138 19.73 9.67 10.30
CA SER A 138 19.28 8.43 9.66
C SER A 138 19.58 7.21 10.51
N GLN A 139 20.78 7.12 11.08
CA GLN A 139 21.17 6.03 11.98
C GLN A 139 20.28 5.99 13.22
N GLU A 140 20.07 7.13 13.86
CA GLU A 140 19.23 7.25 15.05
C GLU A 140 17.78 6.83 14.75
N TYR A 141 17.18 7.41 13.73
CA TYR A 141 15.82 7.10 13.31
C TYR A 141 15.64 5.63 12.91
N PHE A 142 16.55 5.13 12.09
CA PHE A 142 16.52 3.75 11.62
C PHE A 142 16.67 2.72 12.72
N PHE A 143 17.55 2.98 13.70
CA PHE A 143 17.71 2.09 14.84
C PHE A 143 16.40 1.91 15.63
N TYR A 144 15.76 3.01 16.01
CA TYR A 144 14.52 2.94 16.79
C TYR A 144 13.35 2.39 15.97
N ILE A 145 13.24 2.76 14.71
CA ILE A 145 12.21 2.20 13.80
C ILE A 145 12.41 0.68 13.64
N THR A 146 13.65 0.22 13.53
CA THR A 146 13.97 -1.22 13.39
C THR A 146 13.53 -2.01 14.62
N LEU A 147 13.65 -1.47 15.81
CA LEU A 147 13.15 -2.11 17.04
C LEU A 147 11.61 -2.30 17.00
N GLY A 148 10.91 -1.44 16.28
CA GLY A 148 9.47 -1.53 16.07
C GLY A 148 9.04 -2.43 14.91
N VAL A 149 9.95 -2.88 14.04
CA VAL A 149 9.61 -3.67 12.85
C VAL A 149 8.79 -4.93 13.14
N PRO A 150 9.12 -5.77 14.16
CA PRO A 150 8.29 -6.93 14.48
C PRO A 150 6.85 -6.57 14.82
N PHE A 151 6.63 -5.52 15.58
CA PHE A 151 5.30 -5.05 15.99
C PHE A 151 4.55 -4.45 14.80
N TYR A 152 5.23 -3.66 14.01
CA TYR A 152 4.67 -3.07 12.78
C TYR A 152 4.20 -4.14 11.80
N MET A 153 5.06 -5.08 11.47
CA MET A 153 4.74 -6.17 10.55
C MET A 153 3.60 -7.04 11.07
N PHE A 154 3.59 -7.34 12.35
CA PHE A 154 2.52 -8.11 12.96
C PHE A 154 1.16 -7.39 12.85
N GLY A 155 1.10 -6.12 13.19
CA GLY A 155 -0.11 -5.31 13.05
C GLY A 155 -0.62 -5.23 11.61
N GLN A 156 0.29 -5.03 10.66
CA GLN A 156 -0.04 -4.96 9.24
C GLN A 156 -0.51 -6.30 8.66
N ALA A 157 0.11 -7.42 9.05
CA ALA A 157 -0.29 -8.75 8.62
C ALA A 157 -1.62 -9.19 9.25
N MET A 158 -1.87 -8.86 10.49
CA MET A 158 -3.10 -9.22 11.20
C MET A 158 -4.34 -8.44 10.73
N ASN A 159 -4.19 -7.23 10.21
CA ASN A 159 -5.31 -6.40 9.76
C ASN A 159 -6.20 -7.14 8.73
N PRO A 160 -5.69 -7.67 7.59
CA PRO A 160 -6.49 -8.47 6.68
C PRO A 160 -7.05 -9.76 7.31
N ILE A 161 -6.31 -10.40 8.19
CA ILE A 161 -6.73 -11.64 8.87
C ILE A 161 -7.93 -11.38 9.81
N ILE A 162 -7.92 -10.25 10.52
CA ILE A 162 -9.04 -9.81 11.35
C ILE A 162 -10.30 -9.57 10.51
N ARG A 163 -10.14 -8.96 9.32
CA ARG A 163 -11.25 -8.82 8.36
C ARG A 163 -11.80 -10.16 7.92
N ALA A 164 -10.93 -11.14 7.66
CA ALA A 164 -11.32 -12.50 7.28
C ALA A 164 -12.10 -13.22 8.41
N ASP A 165 -11.82 -12.90 9.67
CA ASP A 165 -12.58 -13.39 10.83
C ASP A 165 -13.98 -12.74 10.95
N GLY A 166 -14.32 -11.80 10.11
CA GLY A 166 -15.63 -11.15 10.07
C GLY A 166 -15.72 -9.84 10.83
N ASN A 167 -14.62 -9.25 11.26
CA ASN A 167 -14.61 -8.01 12.03
C ASN A 167 -13.75 -6.88 11.40
N PRO A 168 -14.16 -6.34 10.25
CA PRO A 168 -13.43 -5.25 9.60
C PRO A 168 -13.40 -3.97 10.45
N ARG A 169 -14.41 -3.74 11.30
CA ARG A 169 -14.44 -2.57 12.19
C ARG A 169 -13.30 -2.60 13.22
N PHE A 170 -13.04 -3.76 13.81
CA PHE A 170 -11.95 -3.90 14.76
C PHE A 170 -10.60 -3.68 14.09
N ALA A 171 -10.39 -4.19 12.89
CA ALA A 171 -9.19 -3.94 12.10
C ALA A 171 -8.96 -2.44 11.87
N MET A 172 -10.01 -1.70 11.52
CA MET A 172 -9.98 -0.25 11.39
C MET A 172 -9.65 0.43 12.71
N VAL A 173 -10.35 0.11 13.78
CA VAL A 173 -10.15 0.74 15.11
C VAL A 173 -8.73 0.53 15.62
N SER A 174 -8.16 -0.66 15.44
CA SER A 174 -6.78 -0.93 15.86
C SER A 174 -5.76 -0.05 15.11
N THR A 175 -5.94 0.14 13.83
CA THR A 175 -5.10 1.04 13.01
C THR A 175 -5.29 2.50 13.42
N LEU A 176 -6.54 2.94 13.61
CA LEU A 176 -6.85 4.31 14.04
C LEU A 176 -6.27 4.62 15.43
N ALA A 177 -6.35 3.69 16.37
CA ALA A 177 -5.79 3.86 17.71
C ALA A 177 -4.28 4.08 17.66
N GLY A 178 -3.56 3.28 16.89
CA GLY A 178 -2.12 3.43 16.70
C GLY A 178 -1.75 4.76 16.04
N ALA A 179 -2.45 5.12 14.97
CA ALA A 179 -2.22 6.38 14.25
C ALA A 179 -2.55 7.61 15.10
N ALA A 180 -3.65 7.59 15.84
CA ALA A 180 -4.03 8.68 16.73
C ALA A 180 -2.99 8.90 17.84
N LEU A 181 -2.52 7.82 18.45
CA LEU A 181 -1.49 7.90 19.49
C LEU A 181 -0.16 8.44 18.93
N ASN A 182 0.23 8.01 17.73
CA ASN A 182 1.40 8.54 17.04
C ASN A 182 1.28 10.06 16.81
N ILE A 183 0.16 10.53 16.27
CA ILE A 183 -0.09 11.97 16.03
C ILE A 183 -0.07 12.80 17.31
N ILE A 184 -0.54 12.24 18.43
CA ILE A 184 -0.51 12.91 19.73
C ILE A 184 0.91 12.95 20.30
N LEU A 185 1.66 11.86 20.22
CA LEU A 185 2.99 11.74 20.81
C LEU A 185 4.08 12.45 20.01
N ASP A 186 3.96 12.55 18.70
CA ASP A 186 4.94 13.21 17.84
C ASP A 186 5.29 14.63 18.30
N PRO A 187 4.33 15.55 18.44
CA PRO A 187 4.66 16.91 18.89
C PRO A 187 5.21 16.93 20.32
N ILE A 188 4.77 16.04 21.19
CA ILE A 188 5.26 15.96 22.57
C ILE A 188 6.75 15.57 22.57
N PHE A 189 7.14 14.53 21.84
CA PHE A 189 8.51 14.03 21.83
C PHE A 189 9.45 14.91 20.99
N ILE A 190 8.96 15.47 19.89
CA ILE A 190 9.77 16.31 19.00
C ILE A 190 9.94 17.72 19.56
N PHE A 191 8.85 18.37 19.97
CA PHE A 191 8.87 19.79 20.36
C PHE A 191 9.06 19.99 21.86
N SER A 192 8.33 19.27 22.72
CA SER A 192 8.40 19.45 24.17
C SER A 192 9.63 18.80 24.80
N PHE A 193 9.89 17.54 24.45
CA PHE A 193 11.05 16.80 24.97
C PHE A 193 12.31 17.02 24.15
N ARG A 194 12.18 17.50 22.93
CA ARG A 194 13.28 17.75 21.99
C ARG A 194 14.16 16.52 21.76
N TRP A 195 13.52 15.36 21.65
CA TRP A 195 14.23 14.09 21.37
C TRP A 195 14.64 13.91 19.92
N GLY A 196 14.27 14.84 19.05
CA GLY A 196 14.66 14.81 17.64
C GLY A 196 14.11 13.60 16.88
N MET A 197 14.94 13.01 16.04
CA MET A 197 14.57 11.84 15.24
C MET A 197 14.27 10.61 16.09
N MET A 198 14.92 10.47 17.24
CA MET A 198 14.58 9.45 18.24
C MET A 198 13.13 9.63 18.70
N GLY A 199 12.69 10.85 18.99
CA GLY A 199 11.33 11.14 19.42
C GLY A 199 10.28 10.78 18.37
N ALA A 200 10.51 11.12 17.11
CA ALA A 200 9.65 10.75 16.00
C ALA A 200 9.56 9.21 15.84
N ALA A 201 10.69 8.52 15.89
CA ALA A 201 10.74 7.07 15.82
C ALA A 201 10.03 6.39 16.99
N VAL A 202 10.27 6.85 18.22
CA VAL A 202 9.65 6.28 19.43
C VAL A 202 8.13 6.50 19.42
N ALA A 203 7.64 7.66 19.00
CA ALA A 203 6.20 7.92 18.86
C ALA A 203 5.55 6.94 17.85
N THR A 204 6.20 6.74 16.71
CA THR A 204 5.76 5.78 15.69
C THR A 204 5.74 4.34 16.25
N VAL A 205 6.80 3.93 16.94
CA VAL A 205 6.90 2.59 17.53
C VAL A 205 5.85 2.36 18.63
N ILE A 206 5.56 3.34 19.45
CA ILE A 206 4.49 3.24 20.46
C ILE A 206 3.13 3.04 19.79
N GLY A 207 2.83 3.78 18.72
CA GLY A 207 1.63 3.57 17.92
C GLY A 207 1.54 2.16 17.34
N GLN A 208 2.65 1.65 16.82
CA GLN A 208 2.75 0.28 16.30
C GLN A 208 2.58 -0.78 17.40
N LEU A 209 3.13 -0.54 18.59
CA LEU A 209 2.95 -1.41 19.75
C LEU A 209 1.48 -1.50 20.18
N VAL A 210 0.75 -0.39 20.18
CA VAL A 210 -0.68 -0.40 20.48
C VAL A 210 -1.47 -1.18 19.45
N THR A 211 -1.21 -0.95 18.17
CA THR A 211 -1.85 -1.71 17.09
C THR A 211 -1.54 -3.21 17.20
N ALA A 212 -0.29 -3.58 17.47
CA ALA A 212 0.11 -4.97 17.66
C ALA A 212 -0.53 -5.61 18.89
N ALA A 213 -0.60 -4.89 20.00
CA ALA A 213 -1.25 -5.36 21.23
C ALA A 213 -2.74 -5.63 21.01
N LEU A 214 -3.45 -4.74 20.31
CA LEU A 214 -4.84 -4.95 19.93
C LEU A 214 -5.00 -6.15 18.99
N ALA A 215 -4.08 -6.34 18.06
CA ALA A 215 -4.07 -7.49 17.16
C ALA A 215 -3.83 -8.82 17.92
N VAL A 216 -2.91 -8.85 18.88
CA VAL A 216 -2.70 -10.02 19.76
C VAL A 216 -3.93 -10.32 20.58
N TRP A 217 -4.52 -9.28 21.17
CA TRP A 217 -5.76 -9.45 21.93
C TRP A 217 -6.86 -10.06 21.07
N TYR A 218 -7.03 -9.58 19.85
CA TYR A 218 -8.02 -10.11 18.91
C TYR A 218 -7.71 -11.57 18.51
N LEU A 219 -6.45 -11.88 18.24
CA LEU A 219 -6.01 -13.24 17.89
C LEU A 219 -6.40 -14.24 18.99
N LEU A 220 -6.28 -13.86 20.26
CA LEU A 220 -6.66 -14.69 21.40
C LEU A 220 -8.19 -14.81 21.57
N HIS A 221 -8.95 -13.87 21.02
CA HIS A 221 -10.42 -13.78 21.13
C HIS A 221 -11.16 -13.95 19.80
N MET A 222 -10.49 -14.47 18.78
CA MET A 222 -11.11 -14.76 17.49
C MET A 222 -12.30 -15.71 17.65
N LYS A 223 -13.38 -15.46 16.90
CA LYS A 223 -14.61 -16.22 17.00
C LYS A 223 -14.64 -17.43 16.07
N ILE A 224 -14.07 -17.31 14.87
CA ILE A 224 -14.23 -18.29 13.78
C ILE A 224 -12.94 -19.02 13.50
N ILE A 225 -11.83 -18.30 13.32
CA ILE A 225 -10.55 -18.81 12.83
C ILE A 225 -9.44 -18.77 13.89
N ARG A 226 -9.81 -18.83 15.16
CA ARG A 226 -8.84 -18.85 16.26
C ARG A 226 -7.94 -20.09 16.15
N PRO A 227 -6.60 -19.91 15.96
CA PRO A 227 -5.70 -21.03 15.85
C PRO A 227 -5.52 -21.73 17.19
N GLU A 228 -5.39 -23.06 17.14
CA GLU A 228 -5.06 -23.92 18.28
C GLU A 228 -3.55 -24.22 18.28
N LYS A 229 -3.05 -24.84 19.35
CA LYS A 229 -1.61 -25.11 19.50
C LYS A 229 -1.00 -25.87 18.31
N GLY A 230 -1.74 -26.80 17.72
CA GLY A 230 -1.29 -27.57 16.55
C GLY A 230 -1.23 -26.77 15.25
N ASP A 231 -1.99 -25.66 15.15
CA ASP A 231 -2.11 -24.85 13.95
C ASP A 231 -0.88 -23.96 13.71
N TYR A 232 -0.06 -23.73 14.72
CA TYR A 232 1.17 -22.98 14.61
C TYR A 232 2.31 -23.79 13.97
N ARG A 233 2.14 -25.10 13.77
CA ARG A 233 3.12 -25.91 13.04
C ARG A 233 3.04 -25.59 11.55
N LEU A 234 4.18 -25.16 11.00
CA LEU A 234 4.28 -24.82 9.60
C LEU A 234 4.01 -26.03 8.71
N LYS A 235 3.10 -25.86 7.76
CA LYS A 235 2.80 -26.85 6.71
C LYS A 235 3.17 -26.26 5.36
N GLY A 236 4.03 -26.94 4.61
CA GLY A 236 4.58 -26.43 3.36
C GLY A 236 3.53 -26.05 2.32
N SER A 237 2.45 -26.82 2.18
CA SER A 237 1.37 -26.53 1.24
C SER A 237 0.58 -25.26 1.60
N ILE A 238 0.31 -25.04 2.88
CA ILE A 238 -0.42 -23.84 3.37
C ILE A 238 0.47 -22.62 3.26
N ARG A 239 1.71 -22.72 3.68
CA ARG A 239 2.70 -21.66 3.58
C ARG A 239 2.90 -21.22 2.12
N GLY A 240 3.13 -22.18 1.23
CA GLY A 240 3.32 -21.91 -0.20
C GLY A 240 2.10 -21.23 -0.82
N ARG A 241 0.89 -21.68 -0.50
CA ARG A 241 -0.33 -21.08 -1.01
C ARG A 241 -0.56 -19.64 -0.49
N THR A 242 -0.28 -19.42 0.79
CA THR A 242 -0.36 -18.09 1.39
C THR A 242 0.60 -17.11 0.71
N LEU A 243 1.86 -17.51 0.52
CA LEU A 243 2.86 -16.66 -0.12
C LEU A 243 2.54 -16.41 -1.60
N THR A 244 2.09 -17.42 -2.35
CA THR A 244 1.70 -17.24 -3.76
C THR A 244 0.50 -16.30 -3.92
N LEU A 245 -0.51 -16.42 -3.09
CA LEU A 245 -1.66 -15.50 -3.10
C LEU A 245 -1.27 -14.08 -2.68
N GLY A 246 -0.34 -13.95 -1.74
CA GLY A 246 0.14 -12.66 -1.26
C GLY A 246 1.16 -11.98 -2.17
N MET A 247 1.70 -12.67 -3.18
CA MET A 247 2.75 -12.13 -4.05
C MET A 247 2.30 -10.85 -4.78
N THR A 248 1.04 -10.75 -5.14
CA THR A 248 0.46 -9.53 -5.74
C THR A 248 0.61 -8.31 -4.83
N SER A 249 0.31 -8.45 -3.56
CA SER A 249 0.45 -7.38 -2.57
C SER A 249 1.92 -7.03 -2.34
N PHE A 250 2.79 -8.03 -2.28
CA PHE A 250 4.23 -7.83 -2.18
C PHE A 250 4.79 -7.02 -3.36
N LEU A 251 4.47 -7.41 -4.58
CA LEU A 251 4.92 -6.71 -5.79
C LEU A 251 4.40 -5.28 -5.85
N SER A 252 3.17 -5.03 -5.44
CA SER A 252 2.59 -3.68 -5.39
C SER A 252 3.37 -2.74 -4.47
N GLN A 253 3.89 -3.24 -3.36
CA GLN A 253 4.66 -2.43 -2.41
C GLN A 253 6.13 -2.27 -2.83
N ILE A 254 6.78 -3.36 -3.23
CA ILE A 254 8.20 -3.33 -3.65
C ILE A 254 8.39 -2.51 -4.92
N SER A 255 7.49 -2.62 -5.88
CA SER A 255 7.58 -1.86 -7.12
C SER A 255 7.45 -0.36 -6.91
N LEU A 256 6.73 0.07 -5.88
CA LEU A 256 6.65 1.49 -5.52
C LEU A 256 8.02 2.06 -5.20
N VAL A 257 8.85 1.34 -4.45
CA VAL A 257 10.23 1.75 -4.14
C VAL A 257 11.06 1.86 -5.41
N ALA A 258 11.00 0.85 -6.27
CA ALA A 258 11.72 0.82 -7.53
C ALA A 258 11.26 1.94 -8.49
N ALA A 259 9.95 2.17 -8.58
CA ALA A 259 9.39 3.24 -9.41
C ALA A 259 9.80 4.63 -8.92
N MET A 260 9.75 4.88 -7.62
CA MET A 260 10.20 6.15 -7.03
C MET A 260 11.68 6.40 -7.32
N ALA A 261 12.53 5.39 -7.14
CA ALA A 261 13.96 5.51 -7.44
C ALA A 261 14.21 5.81 -8.94
N ALA A 262 13.51 5.10 -9.83
CA ALA A 262 13.61 5.31 -11.27
C ALA A 262 13.16 6.71 -11.68
N ILE A 263 12.01 7.16 -11.19
CA ILE A 263 11.45 8.49 -11.47
C ILE A 263 12.38 9.58 -10.96
N ASN A 264 12.86 9.49 -9.71
CA ASN A 264 13.75 10.49 -9.13
C ASN A 264 15.07 10.60 -9.90
N ASN A 265 15.65 9.48 -10.30
CA ASN A 265 16.88 9.48 -11.10
C ASN A 265 16.67 10.09 -12.49
N MET A 266 15.55 9.79 -13.14
CA MET A 266 15.24 10.33 -14.46
C MET A 266 14.91 11.83 -14.40
N ILE A 267 14.20 12.28 -13.38
CA ILE A 267 13.93 13.71 -13.15
C ILE A 267 15.23 14.47 -12.95
N ARG A 268 16.14 13.94 -12.14
CA ARG A 268 17.45 14.57 -11.92
C ARG A 268 18.27 14.67 -13.21
N LYS A 269 18.32 13.57 -13.96
CA LYS A 269 19.10 13.51 -15.21
C LYS A 269 18.54 14.41 -16.29
N TYR A 270 17.25 14.31 -16.59
CA TYR A 270 16.62 15.03 -17.69
C TYR A 270 16.15 16.44 -17.33
N GLY A 271 15.91 16.71 -16.04
CA GLY A 271 15.69 18.07 -15.54
C GLY A 271 16.92 18.94 -15.71
N ALA A 272 18.11 18.39 -15.48
CA ALA A 272 19.38 19.11 -15.72
C ALA A 272 19.62 19.45 -17.20
N LEU A 273 19.03 18.71 -18.12
CA LEU A 273 19.12 18.93 -19.57
C LEU A 273 18.00 19.83 -20.12
N ASP A 274 17.03 20.19 -19.31
CA ASP A 274 15.90 21.04 -19.70
C ASP A 274 16.35 22.52 -19.80
N ALA A 275 15.76 23.25 -20.75
CA ALA A 275 16.13 24.65 -21.00
C ALA A 275 15.80 25.60 -19.83
N VAL A 276 14.73 25.30 -19.08
CA VAL A 276 14.29 26.09 -17.92
C VAL A 276 14.83 25.50 -16.63
N PHE A 277 14.60 24.19 -16.40
CA PHE A 277 14.94 23.50 -15.16
C PHE A 277 16.41 23.09 -15.06
N GLY A 278 17.18 23.23 -16.12
CA GLY A 278 18.63 23.15 -16.08
C GLY A 278 19.30 24.34 -15.41
N GLN A 279 18.59 25.45 -15.22
CA GLN A 279 19.05 26.61 -14.48
C GLN A 279 19.02 26.35 -12.97
N GLU A 280 20.08 26.74 -12.26
CA GLU A 280 20.25 26.46 -10.84
C GLU A 280 19.05 26.95 -9.98
N GLN A 281 18.51 28.10 -10.32
CA GLN A 281 17.38 28.71 -9.59
C GLN A 281 16.05 27.94 -9.72
N TYR A 282 15.89 27.07 -10.73
CA TYR A 282 14.68 26.30 -11.01
C TYR A 282 14.89 24.79 -10.96
N ALA A 283 16.09 24.33 -10.65
CA ALA A 283 16.48 22.92 -10.72
C ALA A 283 15.65 21.99 -9.80
N GLN A 284 15.14 22.50 -8.68
CA GLN A 284 14.35 21.75 -7.72
C GLN A 284 12.87 21.55 -8.13
N ILE A 285 12.36 22.34 -9.09
CA ILE A 285 10.93 22.37 -9.44
C ILE A 285 10.42 21.02 -9.93
N PRO A 286 11.06 20.32 -10.88
CA PRO A 286 10.54 19.03 -11.36
C PRO A 286 10.38 18.00 -10.26
N MET A 287 11.34 17.89 -9.36
CA MET A 287 11.30 16.95 -8.24
C MET A 287 10.18 17.27 -7.26
N ALA A 288 10.02 18.54 -6.90
CA ALA A 288 8.97 19.00 -5.99
C ALA A 288 7.57 18.77 -6.58
N VAL A 289 7.38 19.10 -7.85
CA VAL A 289 6.10 18.95 -8.54
C VAL A 289 5.69 17.49 -8.68
N VAL A 290 6.58 16.64 -9.16
CA VAL A 290 6.28 15.21 -9.30
C VAL A 290 6.02 14.57 -7.94
N GLY A 291 6.71 15.02 -6.90
CA GLY A 291 6.45 14.60 -5.53
C GLY A 291 5.01 14.90 -5.08
N ILE A 292 4.48 16.07 -5.40
CA ILE A 292 3.08 16.44 -5.09
C ILE A 292 2.09 15.59 -5.89
N VAL A 293 2.35 15.41 -7.18
CA VAL A 293 1.49 14.56 -8.04
C VAL A 293 1.44 13.13 -7.53
N MET A 294 2.57 12.58 -7.10
CA MET A 294 2.64 11.24 -6.53
C MET A 294 1.91 11.13 -5.20
N LYS A 295 1.94 12.16 -4.35
CA LYS A 295 1.15 12.18 -3.10
C LYS A 295 -0.35 12.15 -3.38
N PHE A 296 -0.82 12.94 -4.31
CA PHE A 296 -2.21 12.89 -4.74
C PHE A 296 -2.60 11.51 -5.28
N PHE A 297 -1.77 10.96 -6.15
CA PHE A 297 -1.96 9.61 -6.67
C PHE A 297 -2.02 8.57 -5.55
N GLN A 298 -1.15 8.66 -4.56
CA GLN A 298 -1.12 7.73 -3.42
C GLN A 298 -2.41 7.79 -2.60
N ILE A 299 -3.00 8.99 -2.41
CA ILE A 299 -4.30 9.13 -1.74
C ILE A 299 -5.39 8.39 -2.52
N VAL A 300 -5.46 8.61 -3.84
CA VAL A 300 -6.44 7.93 -4.70
C VAL A 300 -6.25 6.41 -4.66
N ILE A 301 -5.03 5.95 -4.78
CA ILE A 301 -4.71 4.51 -4.75
C ILE A 301 -5.00 3.89 -3.38
N SER A 302 -4.84 4.63 -2.28
CA SER A 302 -5.24 4.14 -0.95
C SER A 302 -6.74 3.87 -0.87
N ILE A 303 -7.58 4.69 -1.51
CA ILE A 303 -9.02 4.45 -1.61
C ILE A 303 -9.29 3.20 -2.46
N VAL A 304 -8.66 3.09 -3.61
CA VAL A 304 -8.81 1.98 -4.55
C VAL A 304 -8.39 0.64 -3.93
N VAL A 305 -7.19 0.60 -3.38
CA VAL A 305 -6.68 -0.62 -2.70
C VAL A 305 -7.53 -0.95 -1.48
N GLY A 306 -7.95 0.04 -0.71
CA GLY A 306 -8.84 -0.15 0.45
C GLY A 306 -10.17 -0.77 0.06
N MET A 307 -10.76 -0.35 -1.04
CA MET A 307 -12.01 -0.89 -1.55
C MET A 307 -11.83 -2.33 -2.04
N ALA A 308 -10.84 -2.58 -2.87
CA ALA A 308 -10.59 -3.91 -3.43
C ALA A 308 -10.12 -4.91 -2.37
N ALA A 309 -9.12 -4.56 -1.56
CA ALA A 309 -8.59 -5.42 -0.51
C ALA A 309 -9.60 -5.64 0.64
N GLY A 310 -10.41 -4.64 0.94
CA GLY A 310 -11.51 -4.78 1.89
C GLY A 310 -12.52 -5.85 1.49
N CYS A 311 -12.75 -6.02 0.20
CA CYS A 311 -13.68 -7.01 -0.34
C CYS A 311 -13.09 -8.43 -0.47
N ILE A 312 -11.79 -8.64 -0.22
CA ILE A 312 -11.17 -9.99 -0.31
C ILE A 312 -11.95 -11.05 0.49
N PRO A 313 -12.35 -10.81 1.75
CA PRO A 313 -13.13 -11.79 2.50
C PRO A 313 -14.45 -12.18 1.84
N VAL A 314 -15.15 -11.22 1.26
CA VAL A 314 -16.44 -11.44 0.61
C VAL A 314 -16.28 -12.23 -0.68
N VAL A 315 -15.32 -11.85 -1.51
CA VAL A 315 -15.01 -12.53 -2.78
C VAL A 315 -14.52 -13.95 -2.52
N GLY A 316 -13.53 -14.12 -1.63
CA GLY A 316 -12.95 -15.42 -1.31
C GLY A 316 -13.98 -16.40 -0.74
N PHE A 317 -14.84 -15.94 0.17
CA PHE A 317 -15.91 -16.76 0.71
C PHE A 317 -16.87 -17.25 -0.37
N ASN A 318 -17.36 -16.36 -1.23
CA ASN A 318 -18.29 -16.73 -2.29
C ASN A 318 -17.65 -17.63 -3.37
N MET A 319 -16.35 -17.45 -3.62
CA MET A 319 -15.58 -18.37 -4.49
C MET A 319 -15.51 -19.78 -3.88
N GLY A 320 -15.14 -19.87 -2.61
CA GLY A 320 -15.09 -21.14 -1.87
C GLY A 320 -16.45 -21.82 -1.76
N ALA A 321 -17.51 -21.03 -1.54
CA ALA A 321 -18.89 -21.51 -1.47
C ALA A 321 -19.52 -21.88 -2.84
N LYS A 322 -18.76 -21.75 -3.93
CA LYS A 322 -19.23 -22.03 -5.30
C LYS A 322 -20.48 -21.22 -5.67
N LYS A 323 -20.46 -19.91 -5.41
CA LYS A 323 -21.54 -18.97 -5.74
C LYS A 323 -21.09 -17.99 -6.85
N PRO A 324 -20.90 -18.43 -8.10
CA PRO A 324 -20.31 -17.62 -9.16
C PRO A 324 -21.13 -16.39 -9.52
N THR A 325 -22.44 -16.44 -9.41
CA THR A 325 -23.33 -15.30 -9.68
C THR A 325 -23.05 -14.15 -8.71
N ARG A 326 -22.84 -14.45 -7.43
CA ARG A 326 -22.49 -13.44 -6.43
C ARG A 326 -21.09 -12.86 -6.66
N VAL A 327 -20.12 -13.69 -7.03
CA VAL A 327 -18.76 -13.25 -7.40
C VAL A 327 -18.80 -12.32 -8.60
N LYS A 328 -19.59 -12.65 -9.61
CA LYS A 328 -19.80 -11.83 -10.80
C LYS A 328 -20.40 -10.45 -10.45
N GLU A 329 -21.42 -10.44 -9.57
CA GLU A 329 -22.03 -9.19 -9.08
C GLU A 329 -21.02 -8.34 -8.29
N LEU A 330 -20.23 -8.96 -7.40
CA LEU A 330 -19.16 -8.31 -6.67
C LEU A 330 -18.13 -7.67 -7.62
N PHE A 331 -17.71 -8.41 -8.62
CA PHE A 331 -16.74 -7.94 -9.60
C PHE A 331 -17.24 -6.73 -10.38
N THR A 332 -18.47 -6.81 -10.85
CA THR A 332 -19.11 -5.69 -11.58
C THR A 332 -19.22 -4.44 -10.71
N LYS A 333 -19.73 -4.60 -9.49
CA LYS A 333 -19.88 -3.47 -8.55
C LYS A 333 -18.54 -2.88 -8.15
N LEU A 334 -17.53 -3.72 -7.93
CA LEU A 334 -16.18 -3.25 -7.60
C LEU A 334 -15.58 -2.46 -8.76
N LEU A 335 -15.60 -2.98 -9.97
CA LEU A 335 -15.06 -2.28 -11.15
C LEU A 335 -15.77 -0.95 -11.39
N LEU A 336 -17.10 -0.89 -11.25
CA LEU A 336 -17.86 0.36 -11.39
C LEU A 336 -17.50 1.37 -10.29
N ALA A 337 -17.38 0.93 -9.05
CA ALA A 337 -16.99 1.79 -7.95
C ALA A 337 -15.57 2.34 -8.13
N GLU A 338 -14.64 1.51 -8.56
CA GLU A 338 -13.25 1.91 -8.82
C GLU A 338 -13.14 2.87 -10.01
N ALA A 339 -13.88 2.60 -11.08
CA ALA A 339 -13.96 3.52 -12.21
C ALA A 339 -14.57 4.87 -11.80
N THR A 340 -15.55 4.88 -10.90
CA THR A 340 -16.14 6.11 -10.35
C THR A 340 -15.13 6.91 -9.54
N VAL A 341 -14.36 6.26 -8.69
CA VAL A 341 -13.26 6.91 -7.94
C VAL A 341 -12.23 7.51 -8.90
N GLY A 342 -11.84 6.76 -9.92
CA GLY A 342 -10.94 7.25 -10.97
C GLY A 342 -11.50 8.43 -11.74
N ALA A 343 -12.79 8.40 -12.08
CA ALA A 343 -13.47 9.48 -12.78
C ALA A 343 -13.54 10.77 -11.94
N VAL A 344 -13.85 10.64 -10.65
CA VAL A 344 -13.86 11.79 -9.72
C VAL A 344 -12.44 12.38 -9.60
N ALA A 345 -11.42 11.54 -9.44
CA ALA A 345 -10.04 11.98 -9.40
C ALA A 345 -9.61 12.69 -10.69
N LEU A 346 -9.99 12.16 -11.85
CA LEU A 346 -9.71 12.76 -13.15
C LEU A 346 -10.37 14.14 -13.29
N VAL A 347 -11.63 14.27 -12.91
CA VAL A 347 -12.36 15.54 -12.93
C VAL A 347 -11.66 16.58 -12.03
N LEU A 348 -11.24 16.19 -10.83
CA LEU A 348 -10.49 17.09 -9.93
C LEU A 348 -9.17 17.55 -10.56
N VAL A 349 -8.44 16.64 -11.16
CA VAL A 349 -7.13 16.92 -11.77
C VAL A 349 -7.26 17.81 -13.01
N GLU A 350 -8.27 17.59 -13.85
CA GLU A 350 -8.45 18.36 -15.08
C GLU A 350 -9.09 19.74 -14.84
N LEU A 351 -10.04 19.84 -13.91
CA LEU A 351 -10.78 21.09 -13.67
C LEU A 351 -10.15 21.95 -12.57
N LEU A 352 -9.53 21.34 -11.56
CA LEU A 352 -9.04 22.02 -10.37
C LEU A 352 -7.54 21.79 -10.08
N PRO A 353 -6.63 21.76 -11.10
CA PRO A 353 -5.22 21.45 -10.84
C PRO A 353 -4.54 22.52 -9.99
N ARG A 354 -4.88 23.80 -10.17
CA ARG A 354 -4.29 24.90 -9.40
C ARG A 354 -4.70 24.86 -7.92
N GLN A 355 -5.94 24.50 -7.63
CA GLN A 355 -6.44 24.33 -6.26
C GLN A 355 -5.75 23.14 -5.56
N LEU A 356 -5.51 22.04 -6.30
CA LEU A 356 -4.76 20.90 -5.79
C LEU A 356 -3.32 21.28 -5.47
N ILE A 357 -2.66 22.04 -6.35
CA ILE A 357 -1.30 22.54 -6.12
C ILE A 357 -1.26 23.42 -4.85
N ALA A 358 -2.22 24.33 -4.69
CA ALA A 358 -2.33 25.20 -3.53
C ALA A 358 -2.55 24.39 -2.22
N LEU A 359 -3.35 23.35 -2.28
CA LEU A 359 -3.62 22.47 -1.13
C LEU A 359 -2.34 21.77 -0.62
N PHE A 360 -1.43 21.44 -1.54
CA PHE A 360 -0.15 20.81 -1.20
C PHE A 360 0.98 21.83 -0.89
N GLY A 361 0.64 23.10 -0.69
CA GLY A 361 1.56 24.11 -0.14
C GLY A 361 2.38 24.91 -1.14
N ALA A 362 2.03 24.91 -2.41
CA ALA A 362 2.80 25.54 -3.49
C ALA A 362 2.11 26.74 -4.16
N ALA A 363 1.26 27.46 -3.42
CA ALA A 363 0.42 28.52 -4.00
C ALA A 363 1.19 29.77 -4.48
N ASN A 364 2.41 30.02 -3.99
CA ASN A 364 3.18 31.25 -4.22
C ASN A 364 4.53 31.01 -4.90
N GLU A 365 4.65 29.90 -5.62
CA GLU A 365 5.85 29.60 -6.39
C GLU A 365 5.86 30.32 -7.75
N SER A 366 6.96 30.21 -8.48
CA SER A 366 7.13 30.84 -9.79
C SER A 366 6.10 30.37 -10.84
N VAL A 367 5.96 31.14 -11.93
CA VAL A 367 5.11 30.76 -13.06
C VAL A 367 5.53 29.41 -13.65
N TYR A 368 6.83 29.14 -13.74
CA TYR A 368 7.37 27.85 -14.23
C TYR A 368 6.94 26.69 -13.34
N TYR A 369 6.90 26.88 -12.03
CA TYR A 369 6.40 25.88 -11.09
C TYR A 369 4.93 25.56 -11.36
N THR A 370 4.08 26.58 -11.42
CA THR A 370 2.64 26.42 -11.64
C THR A 370 2.34 25.76 -12.99
N ASP A 371 2.98 26.20 -14.06
CA ASP A 371 2.77 25.65 -15.40
C ASP A 371 3.21 24.18 -15.48
N PHE A 372 4.37 23.86 -14.94
CA PHE A 372 4.86 22.48 -14.91
C PHE A 372 3.99 21.59 -14.01
N ALA A 373 3.52 22.11 -12.88
CA ALA A 373 2.63 21.38 -11.97
C ALA A 373 1.29 21.08 -12.62
N VAL A 374 0.64 22.05 -13.27
CA VAL A 374 -0.61 21.84 -14.01
C VAL A 374 -0.41 20.81 -15.12
N LYS A 375 0.64 20.94 -15.90
CA LYS A 375 1.01 19.96 -16.95
C LYS A 375 1.22 18.57 -16.37
N SER A 376 1.95 18.45 -15.27
CA SER A 376 2.26 17.18 -14.62
C SER A 376 1.03 16.50 -14.07
N PHE A 377 0.15 17.22 -13.38
CA PHE A 377 -1.12 16.68 -12.90
C PHE A 377 -1.96 16.13 -14.06
N ARG A 378 -2.12 16.91 -15.12
CA ARG A 378 -2.96 16.53 -16.27
C ARG A 378 -2.39 15.34 -17.04
N ILE A 379 -1.09 15.32 -17.31
CA ILE A 379 -0.48 14.24 -18.12
C ILE A 379 -0.31 12.98 -17.30
N TYR A 380 0.32 13.07 -16.13
CA TYR A 380 0.66 11.89 -15.31
C TYR A 380 -0.59 11.13 -14.85
N LEU A 381 -1.68 11.85 -14.59
CA LEU A 381 -2.92 11.30 -14.07
C LEU A 381 -4.05 11.20 -15.11
N CYS A 382 -3.77 11.42 -16.40
CA CYS A 382 -4.82 11.39 -17.42
C CYS A 382 -5.52 10.03 -17.58
N MET A 383 -4.83 8.94 -17.26
CA MET A 383 -5.36 7.57 -17.31
C MET A 383 -5.62 6.97 -15.93
N ILE A 384 -5.91 7.82 -14.94
CA ILE A 384 -6.12 7.36 -13.56
C ILE A 384 -7.31 6.41 -13.42
N ILE A 385 -8.33 6.53 -14.29
CA ILE A 385 -9.46 5.58 -14.33
C ILE A 385 -8.94 4.18 -14.64
N LEU A 386 -8.07 4.04 -15.64
CA LEU A 386 -7.48 2.76 -16.00
C LEU A 386 -6.57 2.23 -14.90
N ALA A 387 -5.82 3.10 -14.22
CA ALA A 387 -5.00 2.72 -13.07
C ALA A 387 -5.85 2.11 -11.95
N CYS A 388 -6.99 2.72 -11.63
CA CYS A 388 -7.93 2.22 -10.63
C CYS A 388 -8.49 0.85 -11.03
N VAL A 389 -8.95 0.70 -12.26
CA VAL A 389 -9.51 -0.56 -12.78
C VAL A 389 -8.44 -1.67 -12.81
N ASN A 390 -7.24 -1.37 -13.23
CA ASN A 390 -6.13 -2.33 -13.25
C ASN A 390 -5.80 -2.84 -11.83
N LYS A 391 -5.71 -1.93 -10.85
CA LYS A 391 -5.49 -2.28 -9.45
C LYS A 391 -6.61 -3.18 -8.91
N ALA A 392 -7.86 -2.80 -9.15
CA ALA A 392 -9.01 -3.60 -8.75
C ALA A 392 -8.98 -5.00 -9.37
N CYS A 393 -8.62 -5.10 -10.64
CA CYS A 393 -8.58 -6.36 -11.37
C CYS A 393 -7.59 -7.36 -10.73
N PHE A 394 -6.36 -6.97 -10.49
CA PHE A 394 -5.40 -7.95 -9.94
C PHE A 394 -5.63 -8.27 -8.46
N ILE A 395 -6.15 -7.34 -7.66
CA ILE A 395 -6.55 -7.64 -6.27
C ILE A 395 -7.76 -8.57 -6.25
N PHE A 396 -8.72 -8.38 -7.16
CA PHE A 396 -9.88 -9.26 -7.27
C PHE A 396 -9.49 -10.68 -7.69
N LEU A 397 -8.57 -10.83 -8.64
CA LEU A 397 -8.03 -12.13 -9.04
C LEU A 397 -7.31 -12.82 -7.87
N GLN A 398 -6.59 -12.07 -7.05
CA GLN A 398 -6.00 -12.57 -5.80
C GLN A 398 -7.08 -13.10 -4.85
N ALA A 399 -8.15 -12.35 -4.66
CA ALA A 399 -9.28 -12.74 -3.80
C ALA A 399 -10.00 -14.00 -4.31
N MET A 400 -10.06 -14.20 -5.62
CA MET A 400 -10.60 -15.41 -6.26
C MET A 400 -9.69 -16.64 -6.12
N GLY A 401 -8.49 -16.50 -5.61
CA GLY A 401 -7.50 -17.56 -5.54
C GLY A 401 -6.72 -17.80 -6.82
N LYS A 402 -6.85 -16.93 -7.83
CA LYS A 402 -6.11 -16.99 -9.10
C LYS A 402 -4.73 -16.33 -8.96
N ALA A 403 -3.86 -16.95 -8.17
CA ALA A 403 -2.56 -16.40 -7.81
C ALA A 403 -1.67 -16.11 -9.02
N ALA A 404 -1.61 -17.01 -9.99
CA ALA A 404 -0.75 -16.86 -11.18
C ALA A 404 -1.18 -15.67 -12.05
N GLU A 405 -2.47 -15.56 -12.34
CA GLU A 405 -3.02 -14.47 -13.16
C GLU A 405 -2.89 -13.11 -12.45
N SER A 406 -3.18 -13.07 -11.16
CA SER A 406 -3.03 -11.88 -10.31
C SER A 406 -1.58 -11.41 -10.26
N THR A 407 -0.65 -12.31 -9.97
CA THR A 407 0.78 -12.01 -9.91
C THR A 407 1.33 -11.56 -11.26
N ALA A 408 0.96 -12.25 -12.35
CA ALA A 408 1.39 -11.88 -13.69
C ALA A 408 0.92 -10.48 -14.09
N LEU A 409 -0.34 -10.16 -13.85
CA LEU A 409 -0.88 -8.83 -14.15
C LEU A 409 -0.23 -7.74 -13.30
N SER A 410 -0.04 -8.01 -12.01
CA SER A 410 0.66 -7.10 -11.10
C SER A 410 2.13 -6.88 -11.52
N MET A 411 2.85 -7.95 -11.85
CA MET A 411 4.23 -7.88 -12.33
C MET A 411 4.34 -7.01 -13.59
N VAL A 412 3.47 -7.24 -14.55
CA VAL A 412 3.45 -6.49 -15.81
C VAL A 412 3.20 -5.01 -15.56
N ARG A 413 2.17 -4.69 -14.77
CA ARG A 413 1.80 -3.29 -14.49
C ARG A 413 2.84 -2.57 -13.64
N GLU A 414 3.30 -3.19 -12.56
CA GLU A 414 4.12 -2.52 -11.56
C GLU A 414 5.61 -2.50 -11.94
N VAL A 415 6.12 -3.60 -12.43
CA VAL A 415 7.55 -3.75 -12.71
C VAL A 415 7.86 -3.52 -14.18
N VAL A 416 7.30 -4.33 -15.08
CA VAL A 416 7.67 -4.30 -16.50
C VAL A 416 7.31 -2.96 -17.14
N PHE A 417 6.08 -2.53 -17.01
CA PHE A 417 5.63 -1.25 -17.58
C PHE A 417 5.88 -0.08 -16.65
N GLY A 418 5.60 -0.18 -15.35
CA GLY A 418 5.75 0.91 -14.39
C GLY A 418 7.20 1.40 -14.32
N VAL A 419 8.11 0.55 -13.92
CA VAL A 419 9.54 0.88 -13.84
C VAL A 419 10.15 1.00 -15.23
N GLY A 420 9.80 0.09 -16.14
CA GLY A 420 10.36 0.04 -17.50
C GLY A 420 10.10 1.33 -18.29
N PHE A 421 8.88 1.83 -18.31
CA PHE A 421 8.57 3.09 -19.00
C PHE A 421 9.12 4.33 -18.28
N ALA A 422 9.20 4.30 -16.95
CA ALA A 422 9.85 5.37 -16.21
C ALA A 422 11.33 5.53 -16.59
N LEU A 423 12.00 4.45 -16.98
CA LEU A 423 13.39 4.46 -17.44
C LEU A 423 13.53 4.68 -18.96
N LEU A 424 12.58 4.18 -19.74
CA LEU A 424 12.68 4.16 -21.19
C LEU A 424 12.20 5.47 -21.85
N LEU A 425 11.00 5.94 -21.50
CA LEU A 425 10.38 7.09 -22.16
C LEU A 425 11.17 8.41 -22.02
N PRO A 426 11.83 8.70 -20.90
CA PRO A 426 12.66 9.88 -20.81
C PRO A 426 13.81 9.93 -21.83
N ARG A 427 14.26 8.79 -22.33
CA ARG A 427 15.31 8.74 -23.38
C ARG A 427 14.83 9.32 -24.70
N PHE A 428 13.53 9.27 -24.98
CA PHE A 428 12.92 9.76 -26.22
C PHE A 428 12.26 11.13 -26.07
N PHE A 429 11.69 11.41 -24.89
CA PHE A 429 10.87 12.60 -24.65
C PHE A 429 11.44 13.52 -23.55
N GLY A 430 12.64 13.24 -23.05
CA GLY A 430 13.25 14.03 -21.99
C GLY A 430 12.44 14.01 -20.70
N LEU A 431 12.32 15.16 -20.04
CA LEU A 431 11.59 15.30 -18.78
C LEU A 431 10.11 14.91 -18.91
N ASP A 432 9.48 15.22 -20.04
CA ASP A 432 8.08 14.85 -20.30
C ASP A 432 7.88 13.32 -20.39
N GLY A 433 8.89 12.57 -20.75
CA GLY A 433 8.88 11.12 -20.75
C GLY A 433 8.58 10.51 -19.38
N VAL A 434 9.01 11.18 -18.29
CA VAL A 434 8.65 10.78 -16.93
C VAL A 434 7.14 10.89 -16.71
N LEU A 435 6.53 11.96 -17.23
CA LEU A 435 5.09 12.19 -17.11
C LEU A 435 4.27 11.19 -17.95
N TYR A 436 4.79 10.75 -19.09
CA TYR A 436 4.12 9.77 -19.96
C TYR A 436 4.21 8.34 -19.45
N SER A 437 5.11 8.04 -18.51
CA SER A 437 5.39 6.68 -18.07
C SER A 437 4.17 6.00 -17.46
N MET A 438 3.44 6.69 -16.61
CA MET A 438 2.26 6.13 -15.94
C MET A 438 1.07 5.93 -16.88
N PRO A 439 0.65 6.92 -17.69
CA PRO A 439 -0.44 6.71 -18.65
C PRO A 439 -0.16 5.56 -19.62
N MET A 440 1.05 5.46 -20.14
CA MET A 440 1.42 4.38 -21.06
C MET A 440 1.38 3.03 -20.38
N SER A 441 1.89 2.93 -19.16
CA SER A 441 1.82 1.71 -18.34
C SER A 441 0.37 1.27 -18.12
N ASP A 442 -0.50 2.18 -17.76
CA ASP A 442 -1.89 1.86 -17.47
C ASP A 442 -2.69 1.50 -18.72
N ILE A 443 -2.45 2.14 -19.86
CA ILE A 443 -3.09 1.80 -21.13
C ILE A 443 -2.72 0.37 -21.56
N LEU A 444 -1.44 0.04 -21.58
CA LEU A 444 -0.99 -1.28 -22.00
C LEU A 444 -1.41 -2.38 -21.02
N THR A 445 -1.37 -2.08 -19.73
CA THR A 445 -1.87 -3.01 -18.71
C THR A 445 -3.37 -3.24 -18.87
N PHE A 446 -4.14 -2.19 -19.16
CA PHE A 446 -5.59 -2.31 -19.35
C PHE A 446 -5.97 -3.22 -20.53
N LEU A 447 -5.18 -3.27 -21.58
CA LEU A 447 -5.40 -4.22 -22.67
C LEU A 447 -5.35 -5.66 -22.17
N ILE A 448 -4.37 -5.98 -21.32
CA ILE A 448 -4.23 -7.31 -20.71
C ILE A 448 -5.33 -7.52 -19.65
N ALA A 449 -5.58 -6.54 -18.81
CA ALA A 449 -6.62 -6.58 -17.79
C ALA A 449 -8.02 -6.74 -18.40
N GLY A 450 -8.29 -6.07 -19.52
CA GLY A 450 -9.54 -6.22 -20.26
C GLY A 450 -9.76 -7.65 -20.74
N TYR A 451 -8.73 -8.28 -21.27
CA TYR A 451 -8.78 -9.70 -21.62
C TYR A 451 -9.09 -10.59 -20.41
N LEU A 452 -8.40 -10.36 -19.29
CA LEU A 452 -8.62 -11.12 -18.05
C LEU A 452 -10.01 -10.86 -17.46
N ILE A 453 -10.52 -9.63 -17.53
CA ILE A 453 -11.88 -9.28 -17.12
C ILE A 453 -12.89 -10.07 -17.95
N CYS A 454 -12.78 -10.04 -19.28
CA CYS A 454 -13.67 -10.78 -20.18
C CYS A 454 -13.60 -12.30 -19.93
N LYS A 455 -12.40 -12.83 -19.75
CA LYS A 455 -12.18 -14.24 -19.40
C LYS A 455 -12.86 -14.59 -18.09
N THR A 456 -12.69 -13.76 -17.05
CA THR A 456 -13.29 -13.98 -15.73
C THR A 456 -14.81 -13.96 -15.79
N TYR A 457 -15.41 -13.00 -16.50
CA TYR A 457 -16.86 -12.98 -16.69
C TYR A 457 -17.40 -14.21 -17.40
N ARG A 458 -16.69 -14.68 -18.43
CA ARG A 458 -17.06 -15.91 -19.16
C ARG A 458 -17.01 -17.12 -18.25
N GLU A 459 -15.94 -17.30 -17.48
CA GLU A 459 -15.80 -18.41 -16.54
C GLU A 459 -16.88 -18.40 -15.46
N LEU A 460 -17.20 -17.24 -14.91
CA LEU A 460 -18.23 -17.10 -13.88
C LEU A 460 -19.65 -17.34 -14.43
N SER A 461 -19.90 -16.93 -15.68
CA SER A 461 -21.20 -17.18 -16.33
C SER A 461 -21.39 -18.68 -16.62
N THR A 462 -20.38 -19.36 -17.16
CA THR A 462 -20.43 -20.79 -17.46
C THR A 462 -20.67 -21.65 -16.20
N LYS A 463 -20.04 -21.26 -15.08
CA LYS A 463 -20.22 -21.96 -13.80
C LYS A 463 -21.57 -21.67 -13.12
N GLY A 464 -22.25 -20.61 -13.52
CA GLY A 464 -23.58 -20.26 -13.01
C GLY A 464 -24.75 -20.95 -13.69
N GLU A 465 -24.50 -21.59 -14.83
CA GLU A 465 -25.49 -22.35 -15.62
C GLU A 465 -25.57 -23.84 -15.24
N VAL A 466 -24.68 -24.33 -14.36
CA VAL A 466 -24.63 -25.68 -13.83
C VAL A 466 -25.12 -25.72 -12.39
#